data_a2281fc31dfdda4ed75c8ccf6398f8b5
#
_entry.id   a2281fc31dfdda4ed75c8ccf6398f8b5
#
_cell.length_a   1.000
_cell.length_b   1.000
_cell.length_c   1.000
_cell.angle_alpha   90.00
_cell.angle_beta   90.00
_cell.angle_gamma   90.00
#
_symmetry.space_group_name_H-M   'P 1'
#
loop_
_entity.id
_entity.type
_entity.pdbx_description
1 polymer ?
#
loop_
_entity_poly.entity_id
_entity_poly.type
_entity_poly.pdbx_seq_one_letter_code
_entity_poly.pdbx_strand_id
1 'polypeptide(L)'
;MRAAMQTLQIQGYSYQTRQELLPVLTSAVAHCGGWVLDRKMLSETTMEMRVEVELRAALDLYASMIAAGLELTRSGHLSLTELCLCRQHVRLVDPAQLVTIRVEICFLEEANLHSLLMTGANVA
;
A
#
# COMPACT_ATOMS: atom_id res chain seq x y z
N MET A 1 10.01 -26.17 -5.61
CA MET A 1 10.17 -24.80 -6.11
C MET A 1 8.94 -23.98 -5.76
N ARG A 2 9.16 -22.78 -5.35
CA ARG A 2 8.04 -21.91 -5.03
C ARG A 2 7.25 -21.58 -6.29
N ALA A 3 5.94 -21.70 -6.21
CA ALA A 3 5.11 -21.22 -7.28
C ALA A 3 5.34 -19.72 -7.48
N ALA A 4 5.05 -19.25 -8.67
CA ALA A 4 5.19 -17.84 -8.97
C ALA A 4 4.44 -17.02 -7.92
N MET A 5 5.13 -16.08 -7.32
CA MET A 5 4.51 -15.16 -6.40
C MET A 5 3.62 -14.20 -7.18
N GLN A 6 2.43 -14.03 -6.67
CA GLN A 6 1.56 -13.03 -7.18
C GLN A 6 2.08 -11.66 -6.79
N THR A 7 2.16 -10.76 -7.74
CA THR A 7 2.50 -9.36 -7.48
C THR A 7 1.29 -8.53 -7.76
N LEU A 8 0.90 -7.75 -6.77
CA LEU A 8 -0.26 -6.88 -6.86
C LEU A 8 0.23 -5.44 -6.79
N GLN A 9 -0.26 -4.61 -7.68
CA GLN A 9 0.06 -3.18 -7.64
C GLN A 9 -1.21 -2.42 -7.31
N ILE A 10 -1.12 -1.59 -6.27
CA ILE A 10 -2.24 -0.77 -5.84
C ILE A 10 -1.78 0.66 -5.67
N GLN A 11 -2.71 1.56 -5.80
CA GLN A 11 -2.47 2.98 -5.64
C GLN A 11 -3.34 3.52 -4.53
N GLY A 12 -2.78 4.43 -3.77
CA GLY A 12 -3.49 5.07 -2.70
C GLY A 12 -2.95 6.47 -2.47
N TYR A 13 -3.53 7.11 -1.49
CA TYR A 13 -3.13 8.45 -1.10
C TYR A 13 -3.33 8.60 0.39
N SER A 14 -2.67 9.60 0.95
CA SER A 14 -2.74 9.87 2.39
C SER A 14 -2.82 11.36 2.62
N TYR A 15 -3.62 11.74 3.60
CA TYR A 15 -3.66 13.11 4.11
C TYR A 15 -2.60 13.34 5.19
N GLN A 16 -1.96 12.26 5.65
CA GLN A 16 -0.87 12.35 6.60
C GLN A 16 0.45 12.56 5.86
N THR A 17 1.45 13.07 6.56
CA THR A 17 2.78 13.18 6.00
C THR A 17 3.45 11.81 5.94
N ARG A 18 4.52 11.71 5.17
CA ARG A 18 5.32 10.48 5.12
C ARG A 18 5.82 10.10 6.50
N GLN A 19 6.27 11.08 7.26
CA GLN A 19 6.82 10.85 8.59
C GLN A 19 5.80 10.29 9.56
N GLU A 20 4.53 10.65 9.38
CA GLU A 20 3.45 10.14 10.20
C GLU A 20 2.99 8.76 9.75
N LEU A 21 2.85 8.57 8.46
CA LEU A 21 2.25 7.35 7.91
C LEU A 21 3.21 6.16 7.88
N LEU A 22 4.45 6.37 7.47
CA LEU A 22 5.38 5.25 7.24
C LEU A 22 5.63 4.38 8.46
N PRO A 23 5.85 4.93 9.66
CA PRO A 23 6.03 4.07 10.83
C PRO A 23 4.81 3.22 11.12
N VAL A 24 3.62 3.77 10.94
CA VAL A 24 2.36 3.06 11.20
C VAL A 24 2.17 1.95 10.17
N LEU A 25 2.42 2.23 8.90
CA LEU A 25 2.32 1.21 7.85
C LEU A 25 3.35 0.10 8.05
N THR A 26 4.57 0.45 8.36
CA THR A 26 5.62 -0.53 8.59
C THR A 26 5.27 -1.44 9.76
N SER A 27 4.74 -0.85 10.83
CA SER A 27 4.28 -1.62 11.98
C SER A 27 3.11 -2.53 11.62
N ALA A 28 2.18 -2.04 10.82
CA ALA A 28 1.03 -2.84 10.37
C ALA A 28 1.48 -4.06 9.57
N VAL A 29 2.42 -3.87 8.66
CA VAL A 29 2.98 -4.97 7.88
C VAL A 29 3.64 -6.01 8.80
N ALA A 30 4.42 -5.56 9.75
CA ALA A 30 5.09 -6.45 10.69
C ALA A 30 4.09 -7.24 11.53
N HIS A 31 3.02 -6.60 11.98
CA HIS A 31 1.97 -7.27 12.75
C HIS A 31 1.25 -8.35 11.97
N CYS A 32 1.21 -8.21 10.65
CA CYS A 32 0.62 -9.23 9.77
C CYS A 32 1.61 -10.33 9.40
N GLY A 33 2.79 -10.32 10.00
CA GLY A 33 3.81 -11.32 9.70
C GLY A 33 4.55 -11.07 8.40
N GLY A 34 4.36 -9.90 7.81
CA GLY A 34 5.04 -9.53 6.58
C GLY A 34 6.25 -8.63 6.85
N TRP A 35 6.82 -8.15 5.77
CA TRP A 35 7.94 -7.24 5.87
C TRP A 35 7.99 -6.32 4.65
N VAL A 36 8.67 -5.20 4.82
CA VAL A 36 8.87 -4.24 3.74
C VAL A 36 10.12 -4.64 2.98
N LEU A 37 9.97 -4.89 1.69
CA LEU A 37 11.10 -5.25 0.83
C LEU A 37 11.93 -4.04 0.48
N ASP A 38 11.29 -2.95 0.09
CA ASP A 38 11.97 -1.70 -0.19
C ASP A 38 10.98 -0.55 -0.26
N ARG A 39 11.54 0.64 -0.30
CA ARG A 39 10.79 1.88 -0.46
C ARG A 39 11.59 2.78 -1.38
N LYS A 40 10.92 3.50 -2.27
CA LYS A 40 11.59 4.48 -3.12
C LYS A 40 10.65 5.62 -3.45
N MET A 41 11.22 6.80 -3.63
CA MET A 41 10.46 7.95 -4.09
C MET A 41 10.33 7.88 -5.60
N LEU A 42 9.10 7.99 -6.07
CA LEU A 42 8.81 8.08 -7.50
C LEU A 42 8.79 9.54 -7.95
N SER A 43 8.41 10.42 -7.04
CA SER A 43 8.41 11.87 -7.26
C SER A 43 8.52 12.54 -5.91
N GLU A 44 8.42 13.86 -5.88
CA GLU A 44 8.46 14.60 -4.63
C GLU A 44 7.28 14.29 -3.73
N THR A 45 6.16 13.86 -4.31
CA THR A 45 4.92 13.65 -3.57
C THR A 45 4.45 12.21 -3.56
N THR A 46 5.11 11.32 -4.28
CA THR A 46 4.66 9.94 -4.43
C THR A 46 5.79 8.97 -4.09
N MET A 47 5.46 7.99 -3.30
CA MET A 47 6.41 6.95 -2.87
C MET A 47 5.85 5.58 -3.22
N GLU A 48 6.74 4.66 -3.55
CA GLU A 48 6.40 3.26 -3.73
C GLU A 48 6.99 2.47 -2.58
N MET A 49 6.16 1.62 -1.99
CA MET A 49 6.58 0.69 -0.95
C MET A 49 6.21 -0.71 -1.42
N ARG A 50 7.18 -1.62 -1.43
CA ARG A 50 6.91 -3.03 -1.72
C ARG A 50 6.92 -3.81 -0.43
N VAL A 51 5.86 -4.58 -0.20
CA VAL A 51 5.73 -5.42 0.97
C VAL A 51 5.47 -6.85 0.56
N GLU A 52 5.86 -7.77 1.40
CA GLU A 52 5.62 -9.18 1.18
C GLU A 52 4.93 -9.76 2.39
N VAL A 53 3.82 -10.47 2.16
CA VAL A 53 3.04 -11.09 3.21
C VAL A 53 2.54 -12.44 2.72
N GLU A 54 2.16 -13.31 3.65
CA GLU A 54 1.48 -14.53 3.29
C GLU A 54 0.05 -14.20 2.85
N LEU A 55 -0.45 -14.97 1.90
CA LEU A 55 -1.80 -14.78 1.35
C LEU A 55 -2.85 -14.75 2.46
N ARG A 56 -2.71 -15.62 3.46
CA ARG A 56 -3.69 -15.69 4.57
C ARG A 56 -3.73 -14.41 5.40
N ALA A 57 -2.70 -13.58 5.32
CA ALA A 57 -2.66 -12.31 6.06
C ALA A 57 -3.15 -11.12 5.23
N ALA A 58 -3.57 -11.36 3.99
CA ALA A 58 -3.92 -10.27 3.09
C ALA A 58 -5.08 -9.43 3.61
N LEU A 59 -6.10 -10.06 4.18
CA LEU A 59 -7.25 -9.32 4.71
C LEU A 59 -6.85 -8.45 5.89
N ASP A 60 -6.06 -9.01 6.81
CA ASP A 60 -5.60 -8.26 7.97
C ASP A 60 -4.73 -7.08 7.55
N LEU A 61 -3.87 -7.29 6.56
CA LEU A 61 -3.04 -6.22 6.04
C LEU A 61 -3.88 -5.12 5.40
N TYR A 62 -4.88 -5.51 4.60
CA TYR A 62 -5.79 -4.56 3.98
C TYR A 62 -6.47 -3.69 5.04
N ALA A 63 -7.06 -4.35 6.05
CA ALA A 63 -7.73 -3.63 7.14
C ALA A 63 -6.77 -2.72 7.89
N SER A 64 -5.54 -3.20 8.13
CA SER A 64 -4.54 -2.42 8.86
C SER A 64 -4.08 -1.19 8.08
N MET A 65 -3.95 -1.31 6.76
CA MET A 65 -3.57 -0.18 5.92
C MET A 65 -4.64 0.91 5.95
N ILE A 66 -5.91 0.51 5.88
CA ILE A 66 -7.02 1.47 5.97
C ILE A 66 -7.04 2.12 7.35
N ALA A 67 -6.86 1.33 8.40
CA ALA A 67 -6.85 1.84 9.76
C ALA A 67 -5.67 2.80 10.00
N ALA A 68 -4.58 2.61 9.29
CA ALA A 68 -3.41 3.48 9.40
C ALA A 68 -3.63 4.84 8.75
N GLY A 69 -4.68 4.98 7.93
CA GLY A 69 -5.00 6.24 7.28
C GLY A 69 -4.65 6.28 5.80
N LEU A 70 -4.28 5.14 5.23
CA LEU A 70 -4.08 5.06 3.79
C LEU A 70 -5.43 4.93 3.10
N GLU A 71 -5.69 5.78 2.13
CA GLU A 71 -6.90 5.70 1.32
C GLU A 71 -6.54 5.13 -0.03
N LEU A 72 -7.21 4.06 -0.41
CA LEU A 72 -6.93 3.39 -1.66
C LEU A 72 -7.85 3.92 -2.76
N THR A 73 -7.35 3.90 -3.99
CA THR A 73 -8.19 4.14 -5.15
C THR A 73 -9.21 3.02 -5.26
N ARG A 74 -10.25 3.26 -6.04
CA ARG A 74 -11.26 2.22 -6.30
C ARG A 74 -10.60 0.96 -6.85
N SER A 75 -9.68 1.12 -7.77
CA SER A 75 -8.93 0.01 -8.35
C SER A 75 -8.14 -0.74 -7.27
N GLY A 76 -7.52 -0.01 -6.34
CA GLY A 76 -6.78 -0.62 -5.23
C GLY A 76 -7.68 -1.44 -4.32
N HIS A 77 -8.84 -0.90 -3.96
CA HIS A 77 -9.83 -1.65 -3.17
C HIS A 77 -10.26 -2.92 -3.88
N LEU A 78 -10.57 -2.82 -5.17
CA LEU A 78 -11.01 -3.98 -5.94
C LEU A 78 -9.91 -5.05 -6.01
N SER A 79 -8.68 -4.63 -6.26
CA SER A 79 -7.56 -5.57 -6.35
C SER A 79 -7.34 -6.32 -5.04
N LEU A 80 -7.36 -5.63 -3.91
CA LEU A 80 -7.20 -6.27 -2.62
C LEU A 80 -8.38 -7.13 -2.25
N THR A 81 -9.59 -6.70 -2.59
CA THR A 81 -10.79 -7.49 -2.35
C THR A 81 -10.74 -8.79 -3.13
N GLU A 82 -10.33 -8.74 -4.40
CA GLU A 82 -10.19 -9.94 -5.21
C GLU A 82 -9.15 -10.89 -4.62
N LEU A 83 -8.05 -10.36 -4.14
CA LEU A 83 -7.02 -11.18 -3.50
C LEU A 83 -7.58 -11.90 -2.27
N CYS A 84 -8.33 -11.19 -1.45
CA CYS A 84 -8.94 -11.78 -0.26
C CYS A 84 -9.99 -12.84 -0.61
N LEU A 85 -10.78 -12.58 -1.65
CA LEU A 85 -11.77 -13.56 -2.12
C LEU A 85 -11.11 -14.79 -2.70
N CYS A 86 -10.03 -14.63 -3.42
CA CYS A 86 -9.26 -15.75 -3.96
C CYS A 86 -8.81 -16.67 -2.84
N ARG A 87 -8.33 -16.12 -1.75
CA ARG A 87 -7.96 -16.88 -0.58
C ARG A 87 -9.12 -17.73 -0.03
N GLN A 88 -10.35 -17.18 -0.07
CA GLN A 88 -11.52 -17.86 0.47
C GLN A 88 -12.08 -18.91 -0.44
N HIS A 89 -12.00 -18.70 -1.76
CA HIS A 89 -12.71 -19.54 -2.72
C HIS A 89 -11.83 -20.54 -3.44
N VAL A 90 -10.54 -20.34 -3.47
CA VAL A 90 -9.63 -21.23 -4.18
C VAL A 90 -8.92 -22.12 -3.16
N ARG A 91 -9.49 -23.28 -2.95
CA ARG A 91 -9.00 -24.22 -1.95
C ARG A 91 -7.61 -24.75 -2.24
N LEU A 92 -7.21 -24.71 -3.49
CA LEU A 92 -5.90 -25.20 -3.93
C LEU A 92 -4.79 -24.20 -3.69
N VAL A 93 -5.14 -22.98 -3.32
CA VAL A 93 -4.13 -21.95 -3.05
C VAL A 93 -3.55 -22.19 -1.67
N ASP A 94 -2.23 -22.26 -1.60
CA ASP A 94 -1.54 -22.39 -0.34
C ASP A 94 -1.68 -21.08 0.45
N PRO A 95 -2.29 -21.10 1.65
CA PRO A 95 -2.44 -19.89 2.46
C PRO A 95 -1.11 -19.28 2.90
N ALA A 96 -0.06 -20.08 2.94
CA ALA A 96 1.28 -19.58 3.27
C ALA A 96 2.02 -19.04 2.05
N GLN A 97 1.42 -19.08 0.85
CA GLN A 97 2.00 -18.51 -0.34
C GLN A 97 2.28 -17.03 -0.12
N LEU A 98 3.46 -16.60 -0.53
CA LEU A 98 3.83 -15.20 -0.39
C LEU A 98 3.25 -14.38 -1.53
N VAL A 99 2.79 -13.19 -1.18
CA VAL A 99 2.27 -12.22 -2.13
C VAL A 99 3.08 -10.94 -1.96
N THR A 100 3.52 -10.38 -3.08
CA THR A 100 4.17 -9.08 -3.08
C THR A 100 3.15 -8.03 -3.46
N ILE A 101 3.03 -7.01 -2.61
CA ILE A 101 2.13 -5.89 -2.86
C ILE A 101 2.97 -4.65 -3.03
N ARG A 102 2.82 -4.02 -4.17
CA ARG A 102 3.47 -2.76 -4.49
C ARG A 102 2.46 -1.65 -4.27
N VAL A 103 2.69 -0.85 -3.25
CA VAL A 103 1.78 0.23 -2.87
C VAL A 103 2.40 1.54 -3.30
N GLU A 104 1.71 2.25 -4.16
CA GLU A 104 2.11 3.58 -4.59
C GLU A 104 1.27 4.59 -3.83
N ILE A 105 1.91 5.43 -3.04
CA ILE A 105 1.24 6.35 -2.12
C ILE A 105 1.54 7.78 -2.51
N CYS A 106 0.48 8.53 -2.81
CA CYS A 106 0.57 9.97 -3.02
C CYS A 106 0.26 10.69 -1.71
N PHE A 107 1.17 11.52 -1.26
CA PHE A 107 0.98 12.29 -0.03
C PHE A 107 0.34 13.62 -0.40
N LEU A 108 -0.96 13.71 -0.15
CA LEU A 108 -1.77 14.84 -0.62
C LEU A 108 -1.37 16.16 0.02
N GLU A 109 -1.00 16.13 1.29
CA GLU A 109 -0.55 17.35 1.96
C GLU A 109 0.71 17.90 1.30
N GLU A 110 1.66 17.03 0.99
CA GLU A 110 2.88 17.42 0.29
C GLU A 110 2.57 17.87 -1.13
N ALA A 111 1.64 17.19 -1.80
CA ALA A 111 1.21 17.57 -3.15
C ALA A 111 0.55 18.95 -3.16
N ASN A 112 -0.30 19.23 -2.18
CA ASN A 112 -0.94 20.53 -2.07
C ASN A 112 0.08 21.63 -1.80
N LEU A 113 1.03 21.37 -0.91
CA LEU A 113 2.09 22.32 -0.63
C LEU A 113 2.95 22.55 -1.87
N HIS A 114 3.29 21.50 -2.58
CA HIS A 114 4.05 21.59 -3.81
C HIS A 114 3.30 22.42 -4.85
N SER A 115 2.01 22.18 -5.02
CA SER A 115 1.18 22.96 -5.94
C SER A 115 1.17 24.44 -5.57
N LEU A 116 1.04 24.72 -4.29
CA LEU A 116 1.07 26.10 -3.81
C LEU A 116 2.40 26.77 -4.12
N LEU A 117 3.50 26.06 -3.94
CA LEU A 117 4.81 26.58 -4.24
C LEU A 117 5.00 26.84 -5.74
N MET A 118 4.50 25.93 -6.56
CA MET A 118 4.62 26.07 -8.02
C MET A 118 3.73 27.18 -8.59
N THR A 119 2.59 27.42 -7.96
CA THR A 119 1.62 28.43 -8.42
C THR A 119 1.54 29.63 -7.48
N GLY A 120 2.29 29.61 -6.41
CA GLY A 120 2.17 30.61 -5.34
C GLY A 120 2.37 32.04 -5.80
N ALA A 121 3.23 32.25 -6.79
CA ALA A 121 3.44 33.58 -7.31
C ALA A 121 2.21 34.15 -8.01
N ASN A 122 1.31 33.29 -8.41
CA ASN A 122 0.09 33.67 -9.10
C ASN A 122 -1.09 33.86 -8.15
N VAL A 123 -0.90 33.53 -6.91
CA VAL A 123 -1.91 33.70 -5.88
C VAL A 123 -1.67 35.04 -5.25
N ALA A 124 -2.37 35.99 -5.72
CA ALA A 124 -2.21 37.35 -5.21
C ALA A 124 -2.98 37.53 -3.92
#